data_6df9d8893194e2f41fc084092679e28c
#
_entry.id   6df9d8893194e2f41fc084092679e28c
#
_cell.length_a   1.000
_cell.length_b   1.000
_cell.length_c   1.000
_cell.angle_alpha   90.00
_cell.angle_beta   90.00
_cell.angle_gamma   90.00
#
_symmetry.space_group_name_H-M   'P 1'
#
loop_
_entity.id
_entity.type
_entity.pdbx_description
1 polymer ?
#
loop_
_entity_poly.entity_id
_entity_poly.type
_entity_poly.pdbx_seq_one_letter_code
_entity_poly.pdbx_strand_id
1 'polypeptide(L)'
;MKRNAKLVLVLASLFCLVLSTGVLASDFFGTDYDFNGKTVTFYHWSMDELAGRFREGEVGQGRVEEAEKLFNVKIQFETVGWNAVTESYMARLLAGDSKLDVWGVSQGIGLFDLVKEGALLPMTNIVPKEYYDTISNELRTELEMMAYRGEIYGIGPSTHSALYSPSIVLSIYNKDMFEREGLDDPYELYLAGEWTWDTVTELAKKLTKDTDNDGVIDQFGMTGIWPHAAPSLMISNGGNVMRMADNGDMVYAMDERPALEALQQIHEWDLVHGVMGGSEQDFIAGKVGMQLLQSVHMLIPLSQQMEDRYGLVPNPRGPRMDEHTYPKFAMATLVLPANSEEPEALVALSNFLYRESDTDEDEYVDSMVRDRNSARVLLEANSSWAGETFLVRSNEMRGLVEPAMASSKNGEKTPAVAAGEIRPAVQNLLDAMFNN
;
A
#
# COMPACT_ATOMS: atom_id res chain seq x y z
N MET A 1 -43.87 64.30 -30.67
CA MET A 1 -44.16 62.85 -30.53
C MET A 1 -43.06 62.07 -31.24
N LYS A 2 -42.07 61.63 -30.48
CA LYS A 2 -41.02 60.72 -30.99
C LYS A 2 -40.94 59.51 -30.05
N ARG A 3 -41.31 58.34 -30.56
CA ARG A 3 -41.25 57.02 -29.85
C ARG A 3 -39.85 56.47 -30.05
N ASN A 4 -39.07 56.34 -28.99
CA ASN A 4 -37.79 55.66 -28.98
C ASN A 4 -38.03 54.17 -28.80
N ALA A 5 -37.66 53.39 -29.81
CA ALA A 5 -37.56 51.92 -29.71
C ALA A 5 -36.20 51.59 -29.09
N LYS A 6 -36.21 50.95 -27.95
CA LYS A 6 -35.01 50.37 -27.36
C LYS A 6 -34.79 48.95 -27.97
N LEU A 7 -33.71 48.85 -28.70
CA LEU A 7 -33.20 47.57 -29.21
C LEU A 7 -32.58 46.81 -28.04
N VAL A 8 -33.17 45.69 -27.65
CA VAL A 8 -32.59 44.76 -26.67
C VAL A 8 -31.74 43.76 -27.44
N LEU A 9 -30.44 43.93 -27.35
CA LEU A 9 -29.47 42.94 -27.84
C LEU A 9 -29.41 41.77 -26.83
N VAL A 10 -29.97 40.62 -27.21
CA VAL A 10 -29.78 39.35 -26.47
C VAL A 10 -28.48 38.76 -26.98
N LEU A 11 -27.42 38.88 -26.20
CA LEU A 11 -26.18 38.10 -26.38
C LEU A 11 -26.46 36.68 -25.89
N ALA A 12 -26.73 35.76 -26.81
CA ALA A 12 -26.68 34.35 -26.56
C ALA A 12 -25.20 33.92 -26.49
N SER A 13 -24.67 33.88 -25.27
CA SER A 13 -23.41 33.20 -25.02
C SER A 13 -23.61 31.69 -25.22
N LEU A 14 -23.16 31.18 -26.35
CA LEU A 14 -22.97 29.75 -26.56
C LEU A 14 -21.88 29.30 -25.60
N PHE A 15 -22.28 28.73 -24.47
CA PHE A 15 -21.40 27.95 -23.61
C PHE A 15 -21.22 26.63 -24.35
N CYS A 16 -20.16 26.51 -25.15
CA CYS A 16 -19.67 25.20 -25.57
C CYS A 16 -19.17 24.47 -24.30
N LEU A 17 -20.06 23.66 -23.71
CA LEU A 17 -19.62 22.57 -22.83
C LEU A 17 -18.81 21.61 -23.73
N VAL A 18 -17.51 21.76 -23.71
CA VAL A 18 -16.62 20.65 -24.10
C VAL A 18 -16.78 19.65 -22.98
N LEU A 19 -17.70 18.71 -23.15
CA LEU A 19 -17.66 17.45 -22.44
C LEU A 19 -16.37 16.77 -22.93
N SER A 20 -15.28 16.99 -22.20
CA SER A 20 -14.16 16.05 -22.26
C SER A 20 -14.72 14.74 -21.70
N THR A 21 -15.20 13.88 -22.56
CA THR A 21 -15.35 12.46 -22.24
C THR A 21 -13.91 11.99 -22.03
N GLY A 22 -13.46 12.02 -20.76
CA GLY A 22 -12.21 11.37 -20.40
C GLY A 22 -12.35 9.91 -20.84
N VAL A 23 -11.48 9.48 -21.73
CA VAL A 23 -11.38 8.05 -22.08
C VAL A 23 -10.85 7.42 -20.79
N LEU A 24 -11.63 6.49 -20.22
CA LEU A 24 -11.17 5.75 -19.06
C LEU A 24 -10.00 4.87 -19.48
N ALA A 25 -9.08 4.61 -18.57
CA ALA A 25 -7.92 3.74 -18.82
C ALA A 25 -8.33 2.37 -19.36
N SER A 26 -9.50 1.87 -18.93
CA SER A 26 -10.12 0.62 -19.42
C SER A 26 -10.47 0.65 -20.90
N ASP A 27 -10.75 1.82 -21.47
CA ASP A 27 -11.19 1.98 -22.87
C ASP A 27 -10.04 2.39 -23.79
N PHE A 28 -8.85 2.70 -23.21
CA PHE A 28 -7.73 3.22 -23.98
C PHE A 28 -7.21 2.22 -25.02
N PHE A 29 -7.07 0.94 -24.64
CA PHE A 29 -6.59 -0.11 -25.53
C PHE A 29 -7.72 -0.76 -26.35
N GLY A 30 -8.98 -0.58 -25.97
CA GLY A 30 -10.12 -1.27 -26.59
C GLY A 30 -10.13 -2.78 -26.34
N THR A 31 -10.95 -3.49 -27.08
CA THR A 31 -11.15 -4.94 -26.96
C THR A 31 -10.95 -5.68 -28.30
N ASP A 32 -10.30 -5.04 -29.27
CA ASP A 32 -10.16 -5.58 -30.64
C ASP A 32 -9.03 -6.64 -30.78
N TYR A 33 -8.51 -7.14 -29.64
CA TYR A 33 -7.48 -8.17 -29.58
C TYR A 33 -8.09 -9.57 -29.58
N ASP A 34 -7.46 -10.51 -30.26
CA ASP A 34 -7.90 -11.91 -30.38
C ASP A 34 -6.75 -12.87 -30.02
N PHE A 35 -6.85 -13.54 -28.88
CA PHE A 35 -5.87 -14.54 -28.46
C PHE A 35 -6.04 -15.90 -29.16
N ASN A 36 -6.98 -16.05 -30.08
CA ASN A 36 -7.22 -17.28 -30.84
C ASN A 36 -7.46 -18.52 -29.97
N GLY A 37 -8.14 -18.34 -28.84
CA GLY A 37 -8.45 -19.41 -27.87
C GLY A 37 -7.25 -19.88 -27.04
N LYS A 38 -6.11 -19.17 -27.09
CA LYS A 38 -4.96 -19.44 -26.23
C LYS A 38 -5.29 -19.17 -24.75
N THR A 39 -4.48 -19.73 -23.87
CA THR A 39 -4.59 -19.49 -22.43
C THR A 39 -3.61 -18.39 -22.01
N VAL A 40 -4.12 -17.41 -21.26
CA VAL A 40 -3.34 -16.40 -20.52
C VAL A 40 -3.41 -16.75 -19.05
N THR A 41 -2.26 -16.82 -18.38
CA THR A 41 -2.18 -17.17 -16.96
C THR A 41 -1.69 -15.98 -16.14
N PHE A 42 -2.49 -15.62 -15.15
CA PHE A 42 -2.16 -14.61 -14.16
C PHE A 42 -1.57 -15.30 -12.93
N TYR A 43 -0.38 -14.89 -12.52
CA TYR A 43 0.31 -15.41 -11.35
C TYR A 43 0.41 -14.36 -10.25
N HIS A 44 0.17 -14.77 -9.00
CA HIS A 44 0.29 -13.89 -7.84
C HIS A 44 0.58 -14.72 -6.59
N TRP A 45 1.04 -14.09 -5.51
CA TRP A 45 1.27 -14.79 -4.22
C TRP A 45 -0.03 -15.06 -3.43
N SER A 46 -1.09 -14.34 -3.73
CA SER A 46 -2.39 -14.49 -3.08
C SER A 46 -3.50 -14.63 -4.12
N MET A 47 -4.25 -15.73 -4.02
CA MET A 47 -5.41 -15.95 -4.89
C MET A 47 -6.53 -14.94 -4.58
N ASP A 48 -6.69 -14.55 -3.31
CA ASP A 48 -7.70 -13.58 -2.91
C ASP A 48 -7.42 -12.20 -3.49
N GLU A 49 -6.17 -11.77 -3.49
CA GLU A 49 -5.77 -10.52 -4.12
C GLU A 49 -5.87 -10.57 -5.65
N LEU A 50 -5.58 -11.70 -6.26
CA LEU A 50 -5.57 -11.85 -7.71
C LEU A 50 -6.98 -12.02 -8.30
N ALA A 51 -7.75 -12.96 -7.78
CA ALA A 51 -9.01 -13.41 -8.36
C ALA A 51 -10.23 -13.17 -7.47
N GLY A 52 -10.05 -12.72 -6.24
CA GLY A 52 -11.13 -12.55 -5.27
C GLY A 52 -12.26 -11.65 -5.77
N ARG A 53 -11.93 -10.54 -6.45
CA ARG A 53 -12.90 -9.59 -7.02
C ARG A 53 -13.82 -10.17 -8.11
N PHE A 54 -13.48 -11.33 -8.66
CA PHE A 54 -14.28 -11.97 -9.72
C PHE A 54 -15.24 -13.04 -9.20
N ARG A 55 -15.29 -13.26 -7.87
CA ARG A 55 -16.17 -14.23 -7.22
C ARG A 55 -17.62 -13.76 -7.25
N GLU A 56 -18.53 -14.71 -7.00
CA GLU A 56 -19.95 -14.41 -6.85
C GLU A 56 -20.19 -13.41 -5.71
N GLY A 57 -20.94 -12.36 -6.00
CA GLY A 57 -21.21 -11.25 -5.07
C GLY A 57 -20.19 -10.13 -5.10
N GLU A 58 -19.05 -10.32 -5.75
CA GLU A 58 -18.02 -9.29 -5.87
C GLU A 58 -18.23 -8.40 -7.10
N VAL A 59 -17.71 -7.19 -7.03
CA VAL A 59 -17.87 -6.15 -8.06
C VAL A 59 -17.41 -6.59 -9.46
N GLY A 60 -16.40 -7.42 -9.52
CA GLY A 60 -15.87 -7.96 -10.77
C GLY A 60 -16.55 -9.24 -11.27
N GLN A 61 -17.61 -9.69 -10.60
CA GLN A 61 -18.33 -10.91 -10.99
C GLN A 61 -18.72 -10.90 -12.47
N GLY A 62 -18.50 -12.04 -13.14
CA GLY A 62 -18.80 -12.19 -14.58
C GLY A 62 -17.78 -11.53 -15.51
N ARG A 63 -16.85 -10.73 -15.01
CA ARG A 63 -15.87 -10.00 -15.83
C ARG A 63 -14.85 -10.93 -16.51
N VAL A 64 -14.52 -12.06 -15.90
CA VAL A 64 -13.65 -13.08 -16.49
C VAL A 64 -14.32 -13.70 -17.70
N GLU A 65 -15.59 -14.13 -17.58
CA GLU A 65 -16.36 -14.73 -18.70
C GLU A 65 -16.56 -13.72 -19.84
N GLU A 66 -16.78 -12.45 -19.50
CA GLU A 66 -16.88 -11.38 -20.48
C GLU A 66 -15.54 -11.18 -21.22
N ALA A 67 -14.43 -11.14 -20.50
CA ALA A 67 -13.09 -11.03 -21.08
C ALA A 67 -12.75 -12.22 -21.97
N GLU A 68 -13.02 -13.45 -21.52
CA GLU A 68 -12.78 -14.66 -22.29
C GLU A 68 -13.52 -14.64 -23.65
N LYS A 69 -14.74 -14.11 -23.64
CA LYS A 69 -15.56 -13.97 -24.86
C LYS A 69 -15.04 -12.84 -25.76
N LEU A 70 -14.73 -11.68 -25.21
CA LEU A 70 -14.34 -10.50 -25.98
C LEU A 70 -12.94 -10.67 -26.60
N PHE A 71 -12.00 -11.22 -25.86
CA PHE A 71 -10.62 -11.41 -26.30
C PHE A 71 -10.35 -12.80 -26.89
N ASN A 72 -11.37 -13.67 -26.99
CA ASN A 72 -11.22 -15.06 -27.42
C ASN A 72 -10.04 -15.75 -26.73
N VAL A 73 -10.02 -15.72 -25.39
CA VAL A 73 -8.96 -16.17 -24.51
C VAL A 73 -9.50 -17.14 -23.46
N LYS A 74 -8.65 -17.99 -22.90
CA LYS A 74 -8.92 -18.69 -21.66
C LYS A 74 -8.08 -18.04 -20.55
N ILE A 75 -8.70 -17.71 -19.43
CA ILE A 75 -8.01 -17.06 -18.32
C ILE A 75 -7.81 -18.06 -17.19
N GLN A 76 -6.57 -18.15 -16.70
CA GLN A 76 -6.21 -18.95 -15.54
C GLN A 76 -5.56 -18.06 -14.50
N PHE A 77 -5.82 -18.39 -13.22
CA PHE A 77 -5.19 -17.73 -12.07
C PHE A 77 -4.43 -18.78 -11.28
N GLU A 78 -3.16 -18.50 -11.02
CA GLU A 78 -2.25 -19.41 -10.33
C GLU A 78 -1.51 -18.69 -9.20
N THR A 79 -1.24 -19.40 -8.11
CA THR A 79 -0.44 -18.84 -7.01
C THR A 79 0.98 -19.35 -7.03
N VAL A 80 1.90 -18.46 -6.63
CA VAL A 80 3.28 -18.78 -6.29
C VAL A 80 3.49 -18.45 -4.81
N GLY A 81 4.38 -19.17 -4.13
CA GLY A 81 4.69 -18.84 -2.73
C GLY A 81 5.31 -17.46 -2.62
N TRP A 82 4.92 -16.69 -1.60
CA TRP A 82 5.44 -15.34 -1.33
C TRP A 82 6.97 -15.23 -1.44
N ASN A 83 7.70 -16.15 -0.82
CA ASN A 83 9.17 -16.17 -0.85
C ASN A 83 9.75 -16.79 -2.13
N ALA A 84 8.92 -17.30 -3.04
CA ALA A 84 9.35 -18.01 -4.25
C ALA A 84 9.02 -17.22 -5.53
N VAL A 85 8.50 -16.01 -5.43
CA VAL A 85 8.05 -15.20 -6.60
C VAL A 85 9.17 -15.03 -7.60
N THR A 86 10.31 -14.48 -7.20
CA THR A 86 11.44 -14.22 -8.12
C THR A 86 11.95 -15.50 -8.76
N GLU A 87 12.18 -16.56 -7.96
CA GLU A 87 12.70 -17.84 -8.45
C GLU A 87 11.71 -18.51 -9.42
N SER A 88 10.43 -18.54 -9.07
CA SER A 88 9.38 -19.15 -9.90
C SER A 88 9.25 -18.46 -11.24
N TYR A 89 9.23 -17.12 -11.26
CA TYR A 89 9.10 -16.35 -12.50
C TYR A 89 10.34 -16.48 -13.38
N MET A 90 11.55 -16.45 -12.80
CA MET A 90 12.79 -16.70 -13.53
C MET A 90 12.82 -18.08 -14.14
N ALA A 91 12.39 -19.12 -13.42
CA ALA A 91 12.33 -20.49 -13.93
C ALA A 91 11.39 -20.61 -15.14
N ARG A 92 10.21 -19.97 -15.10
CA ARG A 92 9.26 -19.93 -16.21
C ARG A 92 9.81 -19.19 -17.43
N LEU A 93 10.45 -18.05 -17.20
CA LEU A 93 11.09 -17.28 -18.27
C LEU A 93 12.16 -18.11 -19.00
N LEU A 94 13.04 -18.76 -18.25
CA LEU A 94 14.12 -19.59 -18.79
C LEU A 94 13.60 -20.85 -19.50
N ALA A 95 12.48 -21.40 -19.05
CA ALA A 95 11.81 -22.52 -19.73
C ALA A 95 11.11 -22.08 -21.04
N GLY A 96 10.87 -20.78 -21.24
CA GLY A 96 10.10 -20.27 -22.35
C GLY A 96 8.60 -20.42 -22.23
N ASP A 97 8.11 -20.72 -21.02
CA ASP A 97 6.69 -21.00 -20.72
C ASP A 97 5.89 -19.75 -20.31
N SER A 98 6.52 -18.58 -20.29
CA SER A 98 5.93 -17.34 -19.77
C SER A 98 5.43 -16.36 -20.86
N LYS A 99 5.31 -16.80 -22.11
CA LYS A 99 5.01 -15.92 -23.24
C LYS A 99 3.63 -15.24 -23.20
N LEU A 100 2.66 -15.87 -22.52
CA LEU A 100 1.30 -15.38 -22.29
C LEU A 100 0.99 -15.33 -20.79
N ASP A 101 2.00 -15.07 -19.95
CA ASP A 101 1.83 -14.86 -18.53
C ASP A 101 1.68 -13.37 -18.21
N VAL A 102 0.94 -13.10 -17.13
CA VAL A 102 0.91 -11.81 -16.44
C VAL A 102 1.30 -12.07 -14.99
N TRP A 103 2.32 -11.39 -14.49
CA TRP A 103 2.88 -11.66 -13.18
C TRP A 103 2.55 -10.55 -12.19
N GLY A 104 2.00 -10.92 -11.03
CA GLY A 104 1.85 -10.03 -9.89
C GLY A 104 3.18 -9.94 -9.13
N VAL A 105 3.64 -8.72 -8.93
CA VAL A 105 4.85 -8.40 -8.18
C VAL A 105 4.60 -7.21 -7.26
N SER A 106 5.42 -7.04 -6.25
CA SER A 106 5.47 -5.78 -5.50
C SER A 106 6.91 -5.30 -5.43
N GLN A 107 7.08 -4.07 -5.00
CA GLN A 107 8.41 -3.51 -4.77
C GLN A 107 9.24 -4.42 -3.85
N GLY A 108 8.64 -4.94 -2.76
CA GLY A 108 9.31 -5.85 -1.81
C GLY A 108 9.37 -7.30 -2.23
N ILE A 109 8.71 -7.66 -3.37
CA ILE A 109 8.62 -9.04 -3.81
C ILE A 109 8.80 -9.08 -5.32
N GLY A 110 10.01 -9.33 -5.71
CA GLY A 110 10.39 -9.70 -7.06
C GLY A 110 10.53 -8.57 -8.06
N LEU A 111 9.86 -7.40 -7.92
CA LEU A 111 9.89 -6.39 -8.96
C LEU A 111 11.32 -6.00 -9.37
N PHE A 112 12.09 -5.46 -8.43
CA PHE A 112 13.42 -4.95 -8.73
C PHE A 112 14.45 -6.05 -8.99
N ASP A 113 14.29 -7.22 -8.34
CA ASP A 113 15.14 -8.37 -8.62
C ASP A 113 14.93 -8.85 -10.07
N LEU A 114 13.69 -8.95 -10.53
CA LEU A 114 13.35 -9.35 -11.90
C LEU A 114 13.78 -8.30 -12.94
N VAL A 115 13.60 -7.01 -12.62
CA VAL A 115 14.05 -5.92 -13.50
C VAL A 115 15.57 -5.95 -13.68
N LYS A 116 16.33 -6.13 -12.60
CA LYS A 116 17.79 -6.21 -12.59
C LYS A 116 18.30 -7.37 -13.46
N GLU A 117 17.60 -8.49 -13.47
CA GLU A 117 17.90 -9.65 -14.28
C GLU A 117 17.40 -9.52 -15.74
N GLY A 118 16.76 -8.40 -16.11
CA GLY A 118 16.19 -8.21 -17.43
C GLY A 118 15.00 -9.13 -17.75
N ALA A 119 14.31 -9.58 -16.72
CA ALA A 119 13.23 -10.55 -16.83
C ALA A 119 11.87 -9.94 -17.19
N LEU A 120 11.74 -8.61 -17.14
CA LEU A 120 10.49 -7.88 -17.38
C LEU A 120 10.57 -6.96 -18.60
N LEU A 121 9.41 -6.75 -19.25
CA LEU A 121 9.26 -5.76 -20.31
C LEU A 121 9.00 -4.37 -19.70
N PRO A 122 9.75 -3.32 -20.12
CA PRO A 122 9.40 -1.95 -19.79
C PRO A 122 8.09 -1.55 -20.47
N MET A 123 7.15 -1.02 -19.71
CA MET A 123 5.85 -0.57 -20.24
C MET A 123 5.98 0.67 -21.11
N THR A 124 6.99 1.51 -20.93
CA THR A 124 7.27 2.69 -21.76
C THR A 124 7.41 2.40 -23.27
N ASN A 125 7.73 1.16 -23.63
CA ASN A 125 7.81 0.71 -25.04
C ASN A 125 6.48 0.14 -25.58
N ILE A 126 5.50 -0.12 -24.72
CA ILE A 126 4.25 -0.82 -25.06
C ILE A 126 3.07 0.13 -24.89
N VAL A 127 3.11 0.91 -23.80
CA VAL A 127 2.03 1.81 -23.39
C VAL A 127 2.40 3.23 -23.81
N PRO A 128 1.65 3.88 -24.70
CA PRO A 128 1.92 5.26 -25.08
C PRO A 128 1.75 6.19 -23.88
N LYS A 129 2.47 7.33 -23.90
CA LYS A 129 2.47 8.27 -22.78
C LYS A 129 1.06 8.77 -22.44
N GLU A 130 0.22 8.90 -23.45
CA GLU A 130 -1.16 9.36 -23.32
C GLU A 130 -2.01 8.42 -22.44
N TYR A 131 -1.64 7.15 -22.31
CA TYR A 131 -2.29 6.22 -21.37
C TYR A 131 -2.18 6.70 -19.93
N TYR A 132 -1.01 7.20 -19.53
CA TYR A 132 -0.79 7.69 -18.16
C TYR A 132 -1.61 8.94 -17.83
N ASP A 133 -2.16 9.62 -18.83
CA ASP A 133 -3.10 10.73 -18.66
C ASP A 133 -4.55 10.25 -18.44
N THR A 134 -4.84 8.97 -18.68
CA THR A 134 -6.17 8.35 -18.51
C THR A 134 -6.36 7.61 -17.20
N ILE A 135 -5.28 7.31 -16.48
CA ILE A 135 -5.33 6.68 -15.16
C ILE A 135 -5.39 7.75 -14.05
N SER A 136 -5.83 7.36 -12.84
CA SER A 136 -5.86 8.27 -11.71
C SER A 136 -4.45 8.79 -11.35
N ASN A 137 -4.38 9.97 -10.73
CA ASN A 137 -3.11 10.54 -10.28
C ASN A 137 -2.43 9.64 -9.25
N GLU A 138 -3.23 8.99 -8.41
CA GLU A 138 -2.78 8.03 -7.39
C GLU A 138 -2.08 6.85 -8.04
N LEU A 139 -2.75 6.18 -9.00
CA LEU A 139 -2.17 5.04 -9.70
C LEU A 139 -0.91 5.44 -10.48
N ARG A 140 -0.93 6.58 -11.17
CA ARG A 140 0.25 7.09 -11.88
C ARG A 140 1.41 7.30 -10.92
N THR A 141 1.18 7.93 -9.78
CA THR A 141 2.22 8.14 -8.77
C THR A 141 2.76 6.81 -8.24
N GLU A 142 1.90 5.82 -8.00
CA GLU A 142 2.32 4.48 -7.59
C GLU A 142 3.21 3.81 -8.64
N LEU A 143 2.84 3.88 -9.91
CA LEU A 143 3.64 3.32 -11.00
C LEU A 143 4.99 4.03 -11.15
N GLU A 144 5.01 5.37 -11.02
CA GLU A 144 6.25 6.17 -11.05
C GLU A 144 7.17 5.83 -9.85
N MET A 145 6.62 5.59 -8.66
CA MET A 145 7.40 5.15 -7.50
C MET A 145 7.97 3.75 -7.68
N MET A 146 7.31 2.89 -8.46
CA MET A 146 7.81 1.58 -8.83
C MET A 146 8.75 1.60 -10.05
N ALA A 147 9.05 2.78 -10.61
CA ALA A 147 9.95 2.91 -11.75
C ALA A 147 11.39 2.54 -11.36
N TYR A 148 12.10 1.93 -12.30
CA TYR A 148 13.51 1.63 -12.20
C TYR A 148 14.28 2.36 -13.29
N ARG A 149 15.19 3.26 -12.92
CA ARG A 149 15.95 4.10 -13.86
C ARG A 149 15.06 4.86 -14.85
N GLY A 150 13.93 5.36 -14.38
CA GLY A 150 12.98 6.11 -15.19
C GLY A 150 12.05 5.26 -16.07
N GLU A 151 12.21 3.92 -16.06
CA GLU A 151 11.35 3.01 -16.80
C GLU A 151 10.26 2.43 -15.89
N ILE A 152 9.01 2.49 -16.32
CA ILE A 152 7.86 1.88 -15.66
C ILE A 152 7.69 0.46 -16.16
N TYR A 153 7.53 -0.50 -15.25
CA TYR A 153 7.29 -1.91 -15.55
C TYR A 153 5.87 -2.37 -15.22
N GLY A 154 5.17 -1.65 -14.34
CA GLY A 154 3.82 -1.98 -13.93
C GLY A 154 2.77 -1.62 -14.97
N ILE A 155 1.76 -2.49 -15.12
CA ILE A 155 0.61 -2.27 -16.01
C ILE A 155 -0.50 -1.50 -15.28
N GLY A 156 -0.69 -1.77 -14.00
CA GLY A 156 -1.78 -1.22 -13.19
C GLY A 156 -1.91 -1.96 -11.87
N PRO A 157 -2.95 -1.70 -11.09
CA PRO A 157 -3.14 -2.36 -9.82
C PRO A 157 -3.34 -3.86 -10.01
N SER A 158 -2.68 -4.65 -9.17
CA SER A 158 -2.92 -6.10 -9.08
C SER A 158 -3.99 -6.45 -8.05
N THR A 159 -4.55 -5.45 -7.35
CA THR A 159 -5.41 -5.61 -6.19
C THR A 159 -6.80 -5.04 -6.40
N HIS A 160 -7.69 -5.33 -5.47
CA HIS A 160 -9.13 -5.15 -5.51
C HIS A 160 -9.65 -3.77 -5.86
N SER A 161 -8.85 -2.73 -5.74
CA SER A 161 -9.38 -1.38 -5.91
C SER A 161 -8.29 -0.39 -6.30
N ALA A 162 -8.49 0.29 -7.42
CA ALA A 162 -7.78 1.52 -7.72
C ALA A 162 -8.21 2.68 -6.79
N LEU A 163 -9.37 2.55 -6.13
CA LEU A 163 -9.93 3.56 -5.24
C LEU A 163 -9.31 3.52 -3.84
N TYR A 164 -8.83 2.36 -3.38
CA TYR A 164 -8.21 2.21 -2.07
C TYR A 164 -6.94 1.39 -2.18
N SER A 165 -5.82 2.02 -1.95
CA SER A 165 -4.57 1.30 -1.81
C SER A 165 -4.61 0.48 -0.52
N PRO A 166 -4.68 -0.86 -0.58
CA PRO A 166 -4.60 -1.70 0.63
C PRO A 166 -3.26 -1.55 1.35
N SER A 167 -2.36 -0.80 0.73
CA SER A 167 -1.01 -0.51 1.24
C SER A 167 -0.96 0.65 2.21
N ILE A 168 -2.01 1.46 2.38
CA ILE A 168 -2.03 2.55 3.36
C ILE A 168 -1.85 1.98 4.76
N VAL A 169 -1.00 2.64 5.54
CA VAL A 169 -0.68 2.25 6.90
C VAL A 169 -1.33 3.21 7.89
N LEU A 170 -2.18 2.67 8.73
CA LEU A 170 -2.95 3.40 9.75
C LEU A 170 -2.76 2.75 11.12
N SER A 171 -3.30 3.36 12.14
CA SER A 171 -3.43 2.80 13.47
C SER A 171 -4.89 2.46 13.77
N ILE A 172 -5.12 1.33 14.40
CA ILE A 172 -6.43 0.81 14.75
C ILE A 172 -6.50 0.75 16.27
N TYR A 173 -7.63 1.10 16.87
CA TYR A 173 -7.83 1.01 18.32
C TYR A 173 -9.17 0.40 18.68
N ASN A 174 -9.20 -0.29 19.82
CA ASN A 174 -10.40 -0.90 20.39
C ASN A 174 -11.20 0.14 21.18
N LYS A 175 -12.29 0.66 20.60
CA LYS A 175 -13.15 1.69 21.20
C LYS A 175 -13.77 1.25 22.51
N ASP A 176 -14.25 0.01 22.57
CA ASP A 176 -14.92 -0.51 23.76
C ASP A 176 -13.93 -0.66 24.92
N MET A 177 -12.67 -1.03 24.63
CA MET A 177 -11.64 -1.06 25.66
C MET A 177 -11.30 0.35 26.17
N PHE A 178 -11.13 1.33 25.29
CA PHE A 178 -10.87 2.72 25.68
C PHE A 178 -12.01 3.29 26.55
N GLU A 179 -13.26 3.04 26.14
CA GLU A 179 -14.44 3.47 26.90
C GLU A 179 -14.52 2.77 28.28
N ARG A 180 -14.31 1.45 28.33
CA ARG A 180 -14.28 0.67 29.57
C ARG A 180 -13.20 1.14 30.55
N GLU A 181 -12.05 1.53 30.04
CA GLU A 181 -10.92 2.00 30.83
C GLU A 181 -11.01 3.50 31.18
N GLY A 182 -12.02 4.20 30.65
CA GLY A 182 -12.21 5.64 30.88
C GLY A 182 -11.10 6.51 30.29
N LEU A 183 -10.55 6.09 29.15
CA LEU A 183 -9.49 6.80 28.44
C LEU A 183 -10.06 7.69 27.34
N ASP A 184 -9.30 8.73 26.99
CA ASP A 184 -9.63 9.62 25.91
C ASP A 184 -9.64 8.87 24.57
N ASP A 185 -10.62 9.18 23.70
CA ASP A 185 -10.77 8.57 22.39
C ASP A 185 -9.61 9.00 21.47
N PRO A 186 -8.85 8.06 20.88
CA PRO A 186 -7.74 8.38 19.97
C PRO A 186 -8.13 9.28 18.80
N TYR A 187 -9.36 9.18 18.28
CA TYR A 187 -9.80 10.06 17.20
C TYR A 187 -9.99 11.51 17.68
N GLU A 188 -10.49 11.73 18.88
CA GLU A 188 -10.60 13.08 19.46
C GLU A 188 -9.21 13.67 19.74
N LEU A 189 -8.27 12.85 20.22
CA LEU A 189 -6.86 13.24 20.38
C LEU A 189 -6.20 13.60 19.04
N TYR A 190 -6.52 12.85 17.98
CA TYR A 190 -6.08 13.19 16.63
C TYR A 190 -6.61 14.55 16.19
N LEU A 191 -7.91 14.81 16.33
CA LEU A 191 -8.51 16.11 15.97
C LEU A 191 -7.94 17.29 16.77
N ALA A 192 -7.56 17.03 18.04
CA ALA A 192 -6.91 18.03 18.90
C ALA A 192 -5.43 18.23 18.58
N GLY A 193 -4.82 17.44 17.68
CA GLY A 193 -3.38 17.45 17.42
C GLY A 193 -2.52 16.84 18.54
N GLU A 194 -3.16 16.07 19.43
CA GLU A 194 -2.55 15.44 20.62
C GLU A 194 -2.25 13.94 20.42
N TRP A 195 -2.55 13.36 19.25
CA TRP A 195 -2.23 11.99 18.90
C TRP A 195 -0.75 11.85 18.53
N THR A 196 0.10 11.74 19.55
CA THR A 196 1.57 11.73 19.46
C THR A 196 2.15 10.46 20.07
N TRP A 197 3.45 10.20 19.86
CA TRP A 197 4.17 9.10 20.50
C TRP A 197 4.07 9.13 22.02
N ASP A 198 4.18 10.32 22.64
CA ASP A 198 4.08 10.48 24.09
C ASP A 198 2.66 10.09 24.58
N THR A 199 1.62 10.58 23.91
CA THR A 199 0.24 10.26 24.25
C THR A 199 -0.06 8.77 24.10
N VAL A 200 0.40 8.15 23.01
CA VAL A 200 0.28 6.71 22.79
C VAL A 200 1.00 5.92 23.89
N THR A 201 2.19 6.37 24.29
CA THR A 201 2.95 5.73 25.37
C THR A 201 2.16 5.73 26.69
N GLU A 202 1.59 6.86 27.05
CA GLU A 202 0.81 6.97 28.29
C GLU A 202 -0.51 6.17 28.25
N LEU A 203 -1.19 6.16 27.11
CA LEU A 203 -2.39 5.33 26.91
C LEU A 203 -2.04 3.84 26.97
N ALA A 204 -0.96 3.42 26.29
CA ALA A 204 -0.52 2.03 26.28
C ALA A 204 -0.14 1.53 27.69
N LYS A 205 0.53 2.36 28.51
CA LYS A 205 0.81 2.04 29.91
C LYS A 205 -0.45 1.83 30.75
N LYS A 206 -1.48 2.66 30.56
CA LYS A 206 -2.76 2.53 31.27
C LYS A 206 -3.56 1.29 30.84
N LEU A 207 -3.42 0.91 29.57
CA LEU A 207 -4.11 -0.26 29.00
C LEU A 207 -3.41 -1.58 29.32
N THR A 208 -2.12 -1.58 29.62
CA THR A 208 -1.35 -2.81 29.92
C THR A 208 -1.62 -3.23 31.38
N LYS A 209 -2.25 -4.38 31.55
CA LYS A 209 -2.75 -4.85 32.86
C LYS A 209 -2.69 -6.36 33.01
N ASP A 210 -2.50 -6.77 34.23
CA ASP A 210 -2.86 -8.06 34.78
C ASP A 210 -4.29 -7.94 35.32
N THR A 211 -5.28 -8.45 34.59
CA THR A 211 -6.71 -8.20 34.90
C THR A 211 -7.27 -9.17 35.94
N ASP A 212 -6.62 -10.32 36.12
CA ASP A 212 -7.04 -11.34 37.10
C ASP A 212 -6.11 -11.44 38.33
N ASN A 213 -5.03 -10.65 38.37
CA ASN A 213 -4.03 -10.56 39.44
C ASN A 213 -3.25 -11.87 39.68
N ASP A 214 -2.99 -12.61 38.62
CA ASP A 214 -2.19 -13.84 38.69
C ASP A 214 -0.67 -13.59 38.53
N GLY A 215 -0.29 -12.34 38.23
CA GLY A 215 1.08 -11.89 38.01
C GLY A 215 1.53 -11.94 36.55
N VAL A 216 0.62 -12.26 35.62
CA VAL A 216 0.86 -12.27 34.17
C VAL A 216 0.03 -11.19 33.51
N ILE A 217 0.64 -10.44 32.59
CA ILE A 217 -0.10 -9.46 31.78
C ILE A 217 -0.99 -10.20 30.79
N ASP A 218 -2.28 -9.93 30.81
CA ASP A 218 -3.32 -10.51 29.95
C ASP A 218 -4.10 -9.48 29.13
N GLN A 219 -3.91 -8.18 29.41
CA GLN A 219 -4.34 -7.06 28.57
C GLN A 219 -3.15 -6.20 28.20
N PHE A 220 -2.95 -5.96 26.90
CA PHE A 220 -1.83 -5.19 26.37
C PHE A 220 -2.24 -3.85 25.81
N GLY A 221 -1.38 -2.85 25.95
CA GLY A 221 -1.60 -1.52 25.40
C GLY A 221 -1.60 -1.51 23.88
N MET A 222 -0.66 -2.23 23.28
CA MET A 222 -0.56 -2.33 21.83
C MET A 222 0.04 -3.67 21.39
N THR A 223 -0.25 -4.07 20.15
CA THR A 223 0.41 -5.23 19.53
C THR A 223 1.90 -4.96 19.29
N GLY A 224 2.68 -6.02 19.13
CA GLY A 224 4.08 -5.90 18.73
C GLY A 224 4.25 -5.27 17.34
N ILE A 225 5.21 -4.36 17.21
CA ILE A 225 5.58 -3.76 15.92
C ILE A 225 6.60 -4.68 15.25
N TRP A 226 6.22 -5.18 14.07
CA TRP A 226 7.11 -5.99 13.25
C TRP A 226 8.20 -5.11 12.60
N PRO A 227 9.42 -5.63 12.35
CA PRO A 227 10.49 -4.85 11.74
C PRO A 227 10.09 -4.16 10.43
N HIS A 228 9.29 -4.82 9.60
CA HIS A 228 8.82 -4.24 8.34
C HIS A 228 7.81 -3.07 8.51
N ALA A 229 7.21 -2.91 9.69
CA ALA A 229 6.34 -1.77 9.99
C ALA A 229 7.10 -0.58 10.60
N ALA A 230 8.33 -0.78 11.07
CA ALA A 230 9.14 0.26 11.70
C ALA A 230 9.34 1.51 10.83
N PRO A 231 9.48 1.43 9.49
CA PRO A 231 9.59 2.62 8.65
C PRO A 231 8.37 3.52 8.68
N SER A 232 7.17 2.99 8.91
CA SER A 232 5.96 3.82 9.09
C SER A 232 6.14 4.76 10.29
N LEU A 233 6.76 4.28 11.36
CA LEU A 233 7.08 5.11 12.52
C LEU A 233 8.21 6.10 12.22
N MET A 234 9.22 5.71 11.41
CA MET A 234 10.25 6.64 10.96
C MET A 234 9.64 7.80 10.16
N ILE A 235 8.72 7.49 9.22
CA ILE A 235 8.02 8.48 8.40
C ILE A 235 7.18 9.41 9.27
N SER A 236 6.50 8.90 10.29
CA SER A 236 5.72 9.72 11.23
C SER A 236 6.59 10.68 12.07
N ASN A 237 7.92 10.55 11.99
CA ASN A 237 8.92 11.44 12.59
C ASN A 237 9.79 12.20 11.57
N GLY A 238 9.42 12.16 10.28
CA GLY A 238 10.18 12.80 9.21
C GLY A 238 11.46 12.07 8.78
N GLY A 239 11.58 10.78 9.11
CA GLY A 239 12.69 9.91 8.71
C GLY A 239 12.25 8.81 7.73
N ASN A 240 13.21 8.05 7.26
CA ASN A 240 12.98 6.83 6.46
C ASN A 240 14.26 5.98 6.43
N VAL A 241 14.19 4.80 5.81
CA VAL A 241 15.37 3.95 5.55
C VAL A 241 16.26 4.56 4.47
N MET A 242 15.64 5.19 3.48
CA MET A 242 16.31 5.88 2.39
C MET A 242 15.56 7.15 2.02
N ARG A 243 16.23 8.08 1.39
CA ARG A 243 15.64 9.32 0.87
C ARG A 243 16.36 9.78 -0.40
N MET A 244 15.68 10.60 -1.15
CA MET A 244 16.33 11.33 -2.25
C MET A 244 17.16 12.49 -1.69
N ALA A 245 18.39 12.60 -2.12
CA ALA A 245 19.26 13.74 -1.84
C ALA A 245 18.98 14.89 -2.80
N ASP A 246 19.50 16.10 -2.49
CA ASP A 246 19.27 17.31 -3.31
C ASP A 246 19.78 17.20 -4.74
N ASN A 247 20.76 16.34 -4.99
CA ASN A 247 21.32 16.06 -6.31
C ASN A 247 20.52 15.00 -7.10
N GLY A 248 19.46 14.46 -6.49
CA GLY A 248 18.62 13.41 -7.09
C GLY A 248 19.07 11.97 -6.81
N ASP A 249 20.19 11.78 -6.12
CA ASP A 249 20.65 10.43 -5.76
C ASP A 249 19.81 9.86 -4.60
N MET A 250 19.59 8.55 -4.63
CA MET A 250 18.98 7.84 -3.51
C MET A 250 20.04 7.51 -2.47
N VAL A 251 19.84 7.97 -1.24
CA VAL A 251 20.79 7.80 -0.15
C VAL A 251 20.18 7.04 1.04
N TYR A 252 21.01 6.25 1.70
CA TYR A 252 20.65 5.59 2.95
C TYR A 252 20.45 6.62 4.06
N ALA A 253 19.34 6.51 4.80
CA ALA A 253 18.91 7.49 5.79
C ALA A 253 18.47 6.88 7.13
N MET A 254 18.52 5.55 7.32
CA MET A 254 18.08 4.91 8.57
C MET A 254 18.97 5.29 9.77
N ASP A 255 20.21 5.72 9.55
CA ASP A 255 21.11 6.22 10.58
C ASP A 255 21.03 7.74 10.80
N GLU A 256 20.10 8.42 10.14
CA GLU A 256 19.77 9.80 10.41
C GLU A 256 18.88 9.92 11.65
N ARG A 257 18.98 11.05 12.32
CA ARG A 257 18.36 11.27 13.64
C ARG A 257 16.86 10.94 13.71
N PRO A 258 15.99 11.33 12.72
CA PRO A 258 14.57 11.03 12.81
C PRO A 258 14.26 9.53 12.80
N ALA A 259 15.00 8.74 12.00
CA ALA A 259 14.84 7.29 11.92
C ALA A 259 15.38 6.58 13.17
N LEU A 260 16.52 7.04 13.70
CA LEU A 260 17.10 6.51 14.96
C LEU A 260 16.16 6.73 16.15
N GLU A 261 15.51 7.89 16.24
CA GLU A 261 14.51 8.18 17.29
C GLU A 261 13.31 7.22 17.19
N ALA A 262 12.86 6.89 15.98
CA ALA A 262 11.77 5.92 15.79
C ALA A 262 12.17 4.49 16.23
N LEU A 263 13.37 4.05 15.91
CA LEU A 263 13.89 2.77 16.38
C LEU A 263 14.02 2.74 17.90
N GLN A 264 14.48 3.84 18.51
CA GLN A 264 14.56 3.99 19.96
C GLN A 264 13.17 3.93 20.59
N GLN A 265 12.18 4.58 20.01
CA GLN A 265 10.79 4.57 20.50
C GLN A 265 10.19 3.17 20.49
N ILE A 266 10.43 2.38 19.43
CA ILE A 266 9.98 0.98 19.38
C ILE A 266 10.64 0.16 20.49
N HIS A 267 11.95 0.33 20.68
CA HIS A 267 12.68 -0.33 21.76
C HIS A 267 12.12 0.04 23.15
N GLU A 268 11.81 1.32 23.36
CA GLU A 268 11.23 1.79 24.63
C GLU A 268 9.84 1.20 24.88
N TRP A 269 8.96 1.16 23.89
CA TRP A 269 7.64 0.55 24.03
C TRP A 269 7.72 -0.95 24.35
N ASP A 270 8.64 -1.67 23.71
CA ASP A 270 8.80 -3.11 23.89
C ASP A 270 9.49 -3.47 25.22
N LEU A 271 10.73 -3.00 25.41
CA LEU A 271 11.59 -3.47 26.50
C LEU A 271 11.61 -2.58 27.74
N VAL A 272 11.42 -1.27 27.58
CA VAL A 272 11.47 -0.35 28.75
C VAL A 272 10.11 -0.23 29.41
N HIS A 273 9.06 -0.07 28.61
CA HIS A 273 7.71 0.10 29.11
C HIS A 273 6.92 -1.20 29.17
N GLY A 274 7.30 -2.20 28.40
CA GLY A 274 6.61 -3.50 28.35
C GLY A 274 5.14 -3.40 27.92
N VAL A 275 4.83 -2.42 27.05
CA VAL A 275 3.44 -2.15 26.63
C VAL A 275 3.05 -2.88 25.36
N MET A 276 4.02 -3.50 24.69
CA MET A 276 3.81 -4.27 23.48
C MET A 276 3.62 -5.74 23.80
N GLY A 277 2.56 -6.35 23.27
CA GLY A 277 2.29 -7.76 23.45
C GLY A 277 0.99 -8.20 22.80
N GLY A 278 0.72 -9.50 22.90
CA GLY A 278 -0.40 -10.09 22.19
C GLY A 278 -0.17 -10.17 20.69
N SER A 279 -1.14 -10.76 20.02
CA SER A 279 -1.19 -10.96 18.58
C SER A 279 -2.36 -10.20 17.97
N GLU A 280 -2.50 -10.24 16.65
CA GLU A 280 -3.69 -9.78 15.94
C GLU A 280 -4.95 -10.50 16.43
N GLN A 281 -4.88 -11.81 16.68
CA GLN A 281 -6.00 -12.57 17.22
C GLN A 281 -6.37 -12.12 18.64
N ASP A 282 -5.40 -11.68 19.45
CA ASP A 282 -5.67 -11.10 20.77
C ASP A 282 -6.32 -9.72 20.66
N PHE A 283 -6.01 -8.94 19.61
CA PHE A 283 -6.72 -7.69 19.33
C PHE A 283 -8.18 -7.96 18.93
N ILE A 284 -8.42 -8.91 18.02
CA ILE A 284 -9.76 -9.36 17.62
C ILE A 284 -10.56 -9.84 18.85
N ALA A 285 -9.89 -10.55 19.77
CA ALA A 285 -10.47 -11.05 21.00
C ALA A 285 -10.66 -9.99 22.11
N GLY A 286 -10.37 -8.71 21.84
CA GLY A 286 -10.55 -7.62 22.79
C GLY A 286 -9.52 -7.55 23.92
N LYS A 287 -8.34 -8.19 23.77
CA LYS A 287 -7.27 -8.20 24.77
C LYS A 287 -6.17 -7.16 24.53
N VAL A 288 -6.18 -6.47 23.42
CA VAL A 288 -5.19 -5.45 23.04
C VAL A 288 -5.90 -4.15 22.72
N GLY A 289 -5.36 -3.02 23.20
CA GLY A 289 -5.97 -1.71 23.02
C GLY A 289 -5.74 -1.09 21.65
N MET A 290 -4.55 -1.26 21.09
CA MET A 290 -4.15 -0.62 19.83
C MET A 290 -3.36 -1.57 18.94
N GLN A 291 -3.59 -1.47 17.64
CA GLN A 291 -2.71 -1.99 16.59
C GLN A 291 -2.15 -0.81 15.82
N LEU A 292 -0.89 -0.46 16.08
CA LEU A 292 -0.21 0.62 15.38
C LEU A 292 0.40 0.12 14.08
N LEU A 293 0.52 1.02 13.10
CA LEU A 293 1.28 0.80 11.86
C LEU A 293 0.76 -0.41 11.05
N GLN A 294 -0.55 -0.55 10.97
CA GLN A 294 -1.19 -1.65 10.25
C GLN A 294 -1.63 -1.24 8.85
N SER A 295 -1.45 -2.15 7.92
CA SER A 295 -1.98 -1.98 6.58
C SER A 295 -3.51 -2.13 6.55
N VAL A 296 -4.17 -1.37 5.69
CA VAL A 296 -5.64 -1.31 5.60
C VAL A 296 -6.27 -2.68 5.28
N HIS A 297 -5.56 -3.58 4.58
CA HIS A 297 -6.07 -4.93 4.30
C HIS A 297 -6.44 -5.73 5.57
N MET A 298 -5.86 -5.35 6.72
CA MET A 298 -6.18 -5.94 8.02
C MET A 298 -7.59 -5.62 8.50
N LEU A 299 -8.26 -4.62 7.93
CA LEU A 299 -9.63 -4.25 8.30
C LEU A 299 -10.66 -5.32 7.89
N ILE A 300 -10.38 -6.09 6.84
CA ILE A 300 -11.30 -7.15 6.37
C ILE A 300 -11.53 -8.21 7.46
N PRO A 301 -10.50 -8.90 8.01
CA PRO A 301 -10.73 -9.84 9.10
C PRO A 301 -11.30 -9.19 10.36
N LEU A 302 -10.93 -7.94 10.66
CA LEU A 302 -11.50 -7.21 11.80
C LEU A 302 -12.99 -6.96 11.63
N SER A 303 -13.43 -6.51 10.45
CA SER A 303 -14.84 -6.24 10.18
C SER A 303 -15.71 -7.50 10.29
N GLN A 304 -15.15 -8.67 10.01
CA GLN A 304 -15.84 -9.95 10.00
C GLN A 304 -15.84 -10.68 11.37
N GLN A 305 -14.80 -10.50 12.18
CA GLN A 305 -14.52 -11.36 13.34
C GLN A 305 -14.52 -10.61 14.68
N MET A 306 -14.22 -9.31 14.71
CA MET A 306 -14.13 -8.57 15.96
C MET A 306 -15.52 -8.17 16.46
N GLU A 307 -15.87 -8.54 17.70
CA GLU A 307 -17.13 -8.16 18.33
C GLU A 307 -17.08 -6.71 18.86
N ASP A 308 -15.96 -6.32 19.47
CA ASP A 308 -15.75 -4.97 19.97
C ASP A 308 -15.74 -3.94 18.81
N ARG A 309 -16.21 -2.73 19.10
CA ARG A 309 -16.08 -1.60 18.17
C ARG A 309 -14.62 -1.20 18.06
N TYR A 310 -14.16 -0.98 16.84
CA TYR A 310 -12.84 -0.42 16.59
C TYR A 310 -12.93 0.91 15.84
N GLY A 311 -11.87 1.70 15.90
CA GLY A 311 -11.73 2.95 15.18
C GLY A 311 -10.40 3.06 14.49
N LEU A 312 -10.33 3.95 13.49
CA LEU A 312 -9.12 4.26 12.74
C LEU A 312 -8.62 5.65 13.08
N VAL A 313 -7.31 5.77 13.17
CA VAL A 313 -6.59 7.05 13.30
C VAL A 313 -5.32 6.99 12.44
N PRO A 314 -4.75 8.15 12.04
CA PRO A 314 -3.41 8.17 11.46
C PRO A 314 -2.39 7.51 12.38
N ASN A 315 -1.20 7.21 11.88
CA ASN A 315 -0.11 6.83 12.76
C ASN A 315 0.24 7.98 13.72
N PRO A 316 0.60 7.67 14.97
CA PRO A 316 0.90 8.72 15.94
C PRO A 316 2.09 9.55 15.48
N ARG A 317 1.98 10.86 15.60
CA ARG A 317 2.98 11.82 15.17
C ARG A 317 4.19 11.78 16.07
N GLY A 318 5.38 11.68 15.46
CA GLY A 318 6.65 11.80 16.17
C GLY A 318 7.00 13.26 16.54
N PRO A 319 8.00 13.48 17.41
CA PRO A 319 8.32 14.80 17.94
C PRO A 319 8.89 15.80 16.91
N ARG A 320 9.19 15.36 15.70
CA ARG A 320 9.75 16.18 14.62
C ARG A 320 8.76 16.63 13.58
N MET A 321 7.52 16.18 13.69
CA MET A 321 6.48 16.48 12.72
C MET A 321 5.39 17.33 13.35
N ASP A 322 4.89 18.30 12.59
CA ASP A 322 3.75 19.13 12.99
C ASP A 322 2.41 18.56 12.50
N GLU A 323 2.46 17.68 11.48
CA GLU A 323 1.29 17.05 10.86
C GLU A 323 1.42 15.53 10.89
N HIS A 324 0.27 14.84 10.81
CA HIS A 324 0.24 13.39 10.64
C HIS A 324 0.59 13.00 9.21
N THR A 325 1.14 11.81 9.04
CA THR A 325 1.49 11.24 7.74
C THR A 325 0.75 9.93 7.52
N TYR A 326 0.48 9.63 6.26
CA TYR A 326 -0.18 8.41 5.83
C TYR A 326 0.78 7.59 4.96
N PRO A 327 1.67 6.79 5.56
CA PRO A 327 2.61 6.00 4.79
C PRO A 327 1.90 4.92 3.99
N LYS A 328 2.47 4.56 2.83
CA LYS A 328 2.10 3.34 2.11
C LYS A 328 3.13 2.25 2.38
N PHE A 329 2.67 1.01 2.57
CA PHE A 329 3.53 -0.13 2.91
C PHE A 329 4.22 -0.71 1.66
N ALA A 330 3.52 -1.47 0.86
CA ALA A 330 4.04 -2.07 -0.35
C ALA A 330 3.03 -1.88 -1.47
N MET A 331 3.49 -1.49 -2.63
CA MET A 331 2.64 -1.39 -3.81
C MET A 331 2.85 -2.62 -4.66
N ALA A 332 1.73 -3.21 -5.08
CA ALA A 332 1.70 -4.35 -5.96
C ALA A 332 1.22 -3.94 -7.35
N THR A 333 1.79 -4.55 -8.37
CA THR A 333 1.41 -4.30 -9.76
C THR A 333 1.49 -5.58 -10.58
N LEU A 334 0.81 -5.57 -11.71
CA LEU A 334 0.98 -6.59 -12.75
C LEU A 334 2.12 -6.17 -13.68
N VAL A 335 2.92 -7.15 -14.11
CA VAL A 335 4.05 -6.95 -15.02
C VAL A 335 4.07 -8.03 -16.11
N LEU A 336 4.75 -7.76 -17.21
CA LEU A 336 4.92 -8.71 -18.29
C LEU A 336 6.36 -9.28 -18.34
N PRO A 337 6.50 -10.61 -18.53
CA PRO A 337 7.79 -11.24 -18.80
C PRO A 337 8.49 -10.66 -20.03
N ALA A 338 9.82 -10.65 -20.03
CA ALA A 338 10.61 -10.13 -21.14
C ALA A 338 10.41 -10.86 -22.49
N ASN A 339 9.92 -12.10 -22.44
CA ASN A 339 9.61 -12.90 -23.63
C ASN A 339 8.13 -12.91 -23.99
N SER A 340 7.32 -11.97 -23.46
CA SER A 340 5.88 -11.90 -23.76
C SER A 340 5.61 -11.82 -25.26
N GLU A 341 4.71 -12.63 -25.72
CA GLU A 341 4.06 -12.51 -27.02
C GLU A 341 2.81 -11.64 -26.87
N GLU A 342 2.51 -10.79 -27.82
CA GLU A 342 1.30 -9.95 -27.85
C GLU A 342 1.19 -9.00 -26.61
N PRO A 343 2.24 -8.27 -26.22
CA PRO A 343 2.25 -7.51 -24.97
C PRO A 343 1.16 -6.44 -24.89
N GLU A 344 0.80 -5.76 -25.99
CA GLU A 344 -0.30 -4.80 -26.02
C GLU A 344 -1.64 -5.45 -25.68
N ALA A 345 -1.90 -6.67 -26.21
CA ALA A 345 -3.11 -7.43 -25.93
C ALA A 345 -3.18 -7.88 -24.45
N LEU A 346 -2.03 -8.26 -23.85
CA LEU A 346 -1.95 -8.61 -22.45
C LEU A 346 -2.20 -7.41 -21.55
N VAL A 347 -1.72 -6.20 -21.89
CA VAL A 347 -2.04 -4.96 -21.19
C VAL A 347 -3.53 -4.64 -21.32
N ALA A 348 -4.12 -4.73 -22.51
CA ALA A 348 -5.55 -4.49 -22.74
C ALA A 348 -6.41 -5.45 -21.90
N LEU A 349 -6.08 -6.75 -21.92
CA LEU A 349 -6.76 -7.76 -21.11
C LEU A 349 -6.67 -7.47 -19.61
N SER A 350 -5.48 -7.12 -19.13
CA SER A 350 -5.25 -6.78 -17.73
C SER A 350 -6.07 -5.56 -17.31
N ASN A 351 -6.05 -4.49 -18.10
CA ASN A 351 -6.83 -3.29 -17.85
C ASN A 351 -8.35 -3.56 -17.88
N PHE A 352 -8.82 -4.41 -18.79
CA PHE A 352 -10.21 -4.81 -18.84
C PHE A 352 -10.65 -5.55 -17.57
N LEU A 353 -9.83 -6.51 -17.11
CA LEU A 353 -10.12 -7.29 -15.90
C LEU A 353 -10.08 -6.42 -14.62
N TYR A 354 -9.09 -5.57 -14.52
CA TYR A 354 -8.81 -4.78 -13.29
C TYR A 354 -9.30 -3.32 -13.40
N ARG A 355 -10.09 -3.00 -14.43
CA ARG A 355 -10.71 -1.68 -14.56
C ARG A 355 -11.47 -1.30 -13.30
N GLU A 356 -11.47 -0.04 -12.98
CA GLU A 356 -12.32 0.55 -11.95
C GLU A 356 -13.77 0.16 -12.23
N SER A 357 -14.49 -0.16 -11.19
CA SER A 357 -15.91 -0.42 -11.30
C SER A 357 -16.67 0.80 -10.82
N ASP A 358 -17.90 0.95 -11.31
CA ASP A 358 -18.89 1.89 -10.82
C ASP A 358 -19.36 1.54 -9.37
N THR A 359 -18.56 0.79 -8.60
CA THR A 359 -18.88 0.53 -7.19
C THR A 359 -18.80 1.82 -6.46
N ASP A 360 -19.85 2.09 -5.73
CA ASP A 360 -19.91 3.22 -4.83
C ASP A 360 -18.74 3.11 -3.85
N GLU A 361 -17.86 4.10 -3.89
CA GLU A 361 -16.72 4.25 -2.98
C GLU A 361 -17.18 4.08 -1.53
N ASP A 362 -18.37 4.60 -1.22
CA ASP A 362 -18.99 4.49 0.09
C ASP A 362 -19.28 3.04 0.49
N GLU A 363 -19.75 2.17 -0.43
CA GLU A 363 -20.05 0.77 -0.13
C GLU A 363 -18.80 -0.04 0.24
N TYR A 364 -17.68 0.20 -0.45
CA TYR A 364 -16.41 -0.47 -0.13
C TYR A 364 -15.85 0.00 1.21
N VAL A 365 -15.88 1.30 1.48
CA VAL A 365 -15.47 1.86 2.79
C VAL A 365 -16.35 1.31 3.92
N ASP A 366 -17.67 1.31 3.73
CA ASP A 366 -18.63 0.80 4.70
C ASP A 366 -18.44 -0.70 5.02
N SER A 367 -17.87 -1.46 4.09
CA SER A 367 -17.54 -2.88 4.32
C SER A 367 -16.37 -3.08 5.28
N MET A 368 -15.46 -2.10 5.37
CA MET A 368 -14.22 -2.18 6.16
C MET A 368 -14.26 -1.42 7.48
N VAL A 369 -15.10 -0.40 7.59
CA VAL A 369 -15.17 0.46 8.78
C VAL A 369 -16.56 0.47 9.37
N ARG A 370 -16.65 0.72 10.68
CA ARG A 370 -17.91 0.64 11.43
C ARG A 370 -18.46 2.00 11.86
N ASP A 371 -17.78 3.08 11.51
CA ASP A 371 -18.21 4.44 11.85
C ASP A 371 -17.67 5.51 10.90
N ARG A 372 -18.34 6.67 10.86
CA ARG A 372 -18.02 7.79 9.99
C ARG A 372 -16.65 8.41 10.23
N ASN A 373 -16.13 8.36 11.44
CA ASN A 373 -14.83 8.92 11.77
C ASN A 373 -13.73 8.09 11.14
N SER A 374 -13.85 6.76 11.25
CA SER A 374 -12.94 5.81 10.60
C SER A 374 -13.00 5.92 9.06
N ALA A 375 -14.21 6.06 8.48
CA ALA A 375 -14.36 6.31 7.05
C ALA A 375 -13.63 7.58 6.61
N ARG A 376 -13.78 8.68 7.35
CA ARG A 376 -13.08 9.94 7.06
C ARG A 376 -11.57 9.78 7.09
N VAL A 377 -11.00 9.11 8.09
CA VAL A 377 -9.56 8.86 8.20
C VAL A 377 -9.07 8.04 6.99
N LEU A 378 -9.83 7.02 6.59
CA LEU A 378 -9.47 6.19 5.44
C LEU A 378 -9.48 6.98 4.12
N LEU A 379 -10.50 7.79 3.89
CA LEU A 379 -10.61 8.67 2.71
C LEU A 379 -9.50 9.73 2.68
N GLU A 380 -9.21 10.35 3.84
CA GLU A 380 -8.11 11.32 3.96
C GLU A 380 -6.76 10.66 3.67
N ALA A 381 -6.52 9.48 4.23
CA ALA A 381 -5.28 8.73 4.01
C ALA A 381 -5.08 8.36 2.54
N ASN A 382 -6.16 8.02 1.83
CA ASN A 382 -6.09 7.67 0.42
C ASN A 382 -5.73 8.88 -0.46
N SER A 383 -6.23 10.07 -0.12
CA SER A 383 -5.99 11.31 -0.88
C SER A 383 -4.72 12.07 -0.49
N SER A 384 -4.18 11.83 0.70
CA SER A 384 -3.10 12.64 1.31
C SER A 384 -1.88 11.83 1.72
N TRP A 385 -1.68 10.64 1.14
CA TRP A 385 -0.56 9.81 1.51
C TRP A 385 0.80 10.50 1.30
N ALA A 386 1.72 10.29 2.23
CA ALA A 386 3.06 10.84 2.19
C ALA A 386 4.09 9.80 2.65
N GLY A 387 5.07 9.57 1.81
CA GLY A 387 6.18 8.67 2.10
C GLY A 387 5.83 7.19 1.94
N GLU A 388 6.78 6.48 1.37
CA GLU A 388 6.75 5.05 1.21
C GLU A 388 7.45 4.45 2.42
N THR A 389 6.80 3.54 3.13
CA THR A 389 7.45 2.77 4.22
C THR A 389 8.50 1.82 3.68
N PHE A 390 8.84 2.02 2.42
CA PHE A 390 9.41 1.02 1.59
C PHE A 390 10.81 0.70 2.04
N LEU A 391 10.84 -0.33 2.77
CA LEU A 391 12.02 -0.93 3.30
C LEU A 391 12.97 -1.43 2.25
N VAL A 392 12.44 -1.81 1.08
CA VAL A 392 13.17 -2.87 0.47
C VAL A 392 12.82 -3.02 -0.97
N ARG A 393 13.56 -2.36 -1.81
CA ARG A 393 13.41 -2.51 -3.25
C ARG A 393 14.07 -3.79 -3.80
N SER A 394 14.59 -4.67 -2.92
CA SER A 394 15.12 -5.98 -3.27
C SER A 394 15.19 -6.90 -2.06
N ASN A 395 15.13 -8.21 -2.28
CA ASN A 395 15.31 -9.21 -1.21
C ASN A 395 16.67 -9.07 -0.50
N GLU A 396 17.71 -8.65 -1.23
CA GLU A 396 19.04 -8.42 -0.68
C GLU A 396 19.05 -7.27 0.34
N MET A 397 18.44 -6.13 -0.02
CA MET A 397 18.30 -4.98 0.90
C MET A 397 17.46 -5.37 2.13
N ARG A 398 16.37 -6.09 1.94
CA ARG A 398 15.51 -6.61 2.98
C ARG A 398 16.27 -7.48 3.97
N GLY A 399 17.11 -8.37 3.44
CA GLY A 399 17.99 -9.23 4.24
C GLY A 399 18.99 -8.46 5.12
N LEU A 400 19.30 -7.21 4.81
CA LEU A 400 20.14 -6.33 5.62
C LEU A 400 19.33 -5.51 6.64
N VAL A 401 18.25 -4.89 6.17
CA VAL A 401 17.52 -3.86 6.94
C VAL A 401 16.65 -4.47 8.05
N GLU A 402 15.85 -5.51 7.75
CA GLU A 402 14.97 -6.12 8.75
C GLU A 402 15.72 -6.71 9.95
N PRO A 403 16.83 -7.47 9.78
CA PRO A 403 17.62 -7.93 10.93
C PRO A 403 18.23 -6.81 11.77
N ALA A 404 18.65 -5.71 11.12
CA ALA A 404 19.19 -4.55 11.85
C ALA A 404 18.11 -3.89 12.72
N MET A 405 16.90 -3.69 12.18
CA MET A 405 15.76 -3.18 12.94
C MET A 405 15.36 -4.13 14.08
N ALA A 406 15.30 -5.44 13.82
CA ALA A 406 14.99 -6.44 14.83
C ALA A 406 16.02 -6.43 15.96
N SER A 407 17.32 -6.36 15.65
CA SER A 407 18.38 -6.32 16.67
C SER A 407 18.30 -5.06 17.54
N SER A 408 17.89 -3.92 16.95
CA SER A 408 17.64 -2.69 17.69
C SER A 408 16.41 -2.80 18.61
N LYS A 409 15.31 -3.30 18.08
CA LYS A 409 14.07 -3.53 18.85
C LYS A 409 14.34 -4.44 20.05
N ASN A 410 15.04 -5.54 19.84
CA ASN A 410 15.34 -6.55 20.87
C ASN A 410 16.43 -6.12 21.85
N GLY A 411 17.02 -4.92 21.71
CA GLY A 411 18.09 -4.44 22.59
C GLY A 411 19.45 -5.12 22.42
N GLU A 412 19.63 -5.90 21.35
CA GLU A 412 20.90 -6.54 21.04
C GLU A 412 21.97 -5.52 20.61
N LYS A 413 21.51 -4.45 19.92
CA LYS A 413 22.31 -3.30 19.48
C LYS A 413 21.55 -2.01 19.72
N THR A 414 22.28 -0.92 19.94
CA THR A 414 21.64 0.41 19.92
C THR A 414 21.18 0.74 18.49
N PRO A 415 20.13 1.59 18.32
CA PRO A 415 19.69 2.03 16.99
C PRO A 415 20.83 2.50 16.08
N ALA A 416 21.71 3.33 16.62
CA ALA A 416 22.84 3.90 15.89
C ALA A 416 23.86 2.83 15.43
N VAL A 417 24.11 1.80 16.25
CA VAL A 417 25.00 0.69 15.87
C VAL A 417 24.33 -0.18 14.83
N ALA A 418 23.10 -0.57 15.04
CA ALA A 418 22.35 -1.42 14.10
C ALA A 418 22.24 -0.77 12.71
N ALA A 419 21.88 0.51 12.66
CA ALA A 419 21.77 1.25 11.41
C ALA A 419 23.14 1.52 10.77
N GLY A 420 24.15 1.91 11.55
CA GLY A 420 25.48 2.25 11.04
C GLY A 420 26.23 1.08 10.42
N GLU A 421 26.07 -0.13 10.95
CA GLU A 421 26.73 -1.33 10.43
C GLU A 421 26.29 -1.71 9.01
N ILE A 422 25.03 -1.48 8.66
CA ILE A 422 24.49 -1.85 7.33
C ILE A 422 24.61 -0.74 6.31
N ARG A 423 24.94 0.50 6.70
CA ARG A 423 25.04 1.66 5.81
C ARG A 423 25.85 1.37 4.54
N PRO A 424 27.10 0.85 4.60
CA PRO A 424 27.89 0.66 3.39
C PRO A 424 27.26 -0.31 2.41
N ALA A 425 26.68 -1.41 2.91
CA ALA A 425 26.05 -2.43 2.09
C ALA A 425 24.77 -1.90 1.44
N VAL A 426 23.90 -1.25 2.21
CA VAL A 426 22.64 -0.68 1.69
C VAL A 426 22.93 0.45 0.71
N GLN A 427 23.89 1.36 0.99
CA GLN A 427 24.25 2.43 0.07
C GLN A 427 24.77 1.88 -1.28
N ASN A 428 25.62 0.86 -1.26
CA ASN A 428 26.10 0.21 -2.47
C ASN A 428 24.95 -0.37 -3.32
N LEU A 429 23.91 -0.95 -2.67
CA LEU A 429 22.72 -1.42 -3.37
C LEU A 429 21.94 -0.24 -3.99
N LEU A 430 21.75 0.84 -3.26
CA LEU A 430 21.07 2.04 -3.75
C LEU A 430 21.84 2.65 -4.94
N ASP A 431 23.16 2.73 -4.84
CA ASP A 431 24.01 3.24 -5.93
C ASP A 431 23.87 2.37 -7.19
N ALA A 432 23.89 1.05 -7.03
CA ALA A 432 23.71 0.13 -8.15
C ALA A 432 22.32 0.21 -8.79
N MET A 433 21.29 0.50 -8.00
CA MET A 433 19.89 0.51 -8.45
C MET A 433 19.47 1.87 -9.03
N PHE A 434 19.92 2.98 -8.44
CA PHE A 434 19.35 4.31 -8.72
C PHE A 434 20.35 5.37 -9.14
N ASN A 435 21.60 5.29 -8.71
CA ASN A 435 22.55 6.40 -8.84
C ASN A 435 23.57 6.21 -9.98
N ASN A 436 23.55 5.09 -10.70
CA ASN A 436 24.52 4.78 -11.80
C ASN A 436 23.85 4.79 -13.17
#